data_ab4c35b63b6ed5a12e01b78e49bccffd
#
_entry.id   ab4c35b63b6ed5a12e01b78e49bccffd
#
_cell.length_a   1.000
_cell.length_b   1.000
_cell.length_c   1.000
_cell.angle_alpha   90.00
_cell.angle_beta   90.00
_cell.angle_gamma   90.00
#
_symmetry.space_group_name_H-M   'P 1'
#
loop_
_entity.id
_entity.type
_entity.pdbx_description
1 polymer ?
#
loop_
_entity_poly.entity_id
_entity_poly.type
_entity_poly.pdbx_seq_one_letter_code
_entity_poly.pdbx_strand_id
1 'polypeptide(L)'
;LLSYYFPPEDQSRLMGLCAAMNQIGGVIATLIAGVLAKVGWNYAFLVYSMGLFVLVLVLLFLPNERLDAPKGSGGFIHNLKRFYPSVLGMLLLMICFFIFPTNFSAVCVKTTNLDPIAVTVIMVALDVVAALVGVVFGGMMRLFRLSVKYFAPIFFLLGYLCFATSPSLPSLLVGCLFIGIANGIGVPYLNTIASIKAGQDAATTVMPLLSAALYAGQFLSPLVATPIAAKFFPDNLSGIYWIACAFSVLFLLEAFATRRFQSLPPKE
;
A
#
# COMPACT_ATOMS: atom_id res chain seq x y z
N LEU A 1 -3.02 15.91 -10.81
CA LEU A 1 -3.50 17.15 -10.18
C LEU A 1 -2.53 17.62 -9.09
N LEU A 2 -2.21 16.81 -8.05
CA LEU A 2 -1.33 17.24 -6.96
C LEU A 2 0.03 17.73 -7.43
N SER A 3 0.67 17.03 -8.38
CA SER A 3 1.96 17.44 -8.96
C SER A 3 1.88 18.70 -9.83
N TYR A 4 0.70 19.10 -10.25
CA TYR A 4 0.47 20.27 -11.07
C TYR A 4 0.23 21.54 -10.23
N TYR A 5 -0.60 21.42 -9.18
CA TYR A 5 -1.02 22.56 -8.37
C TYR A 5 -0.11 22.85 -7.17
N PHE A 6 0.69 21.85 -6.72
CA PHE A 6 1.48 21.98 -5.49
C PHE A 6 2.98 21.83 -5.74
N PRO A 7 3.82 22.67 -5.06
CA PRO A 7 5.26 22.59 -5.19
C PRO A 7 5.80 21.25 -4.62
N PRO A 8 6.98 20.77 -5.08
CA PRO A 8 7.57 19.51 -4.64
C PRO A 8 7.74 19.36 -3.13
N GLU A 9 7.89 20.46 -2.41
CA GLU A 9 8.05 20.48 -0.94
C GLU A 9 6.80 20.02 -0.20
N ASP A 10 5.62 20.34 -0.72
CA ASP A 10 4.32 19.99 -0.11
C ASP A 10 3.80 18.62 -0.60
N GLN A 11 4.32 18.11 -1.71
CA GLN A 11 3.83 16.86 -2.31
C GLN A 11 3.94 15.67 -1.34
N SER A 12 5.01 15.59 -0.53
CA SER A 12 5.17 14.51 0.44
C SER A 12 4.09 14.53 1.53
N ARG A 13 3.73 15.72 2.02
CA ARG A 13 2.65 15.90 3.00
C ARG A 13 1.30 15.54 2.42
N LEU A 14 1.01 16.02 1.21
CA LEU A 14 -0.26 15.77 0.52
C LEU A 14 -0.42 14.30 0.14
N MET A 15 0.64 13.63 -0.35
CA MET A 15 0.61 12.20 -0.67
C MET A 15 0.38 11.36 0.59
N GLY A 16 0.99 11.73 1.74
CA GLY A 16 0.71 11.10 3.02
C GLY A 16 -0.74 11.28 3.46
N LEU A 17 -1.29 12.48 3.31
CA LEU A 17 -2.70 12.75 3.64
C LEU A 17 -3.66 11.97 2.73
N CYS A 18 -3.37 11.91 1.42
CA CYS A 18 -4.16 11.09 0.48
C CYS A 18 -4.13 9.61 0.86
N ALA A 19 -2.96 9.09 1.26
CA ALA A 19 -2.85 7.70 1.74
C ALA A 19 -3.65 7.48 3.02
N ALA A 20 -3.61 8.42 3.98
CA ALA A 20 -4.40 8.36 5.20
C ALA A 20 -5.92 8.39 4.90
N MET A 21 -6.37 9.26 4.02
CA MET A 21 -7.78 9.32 3.58
C MET A 21 -8.22 8.04 2.90
N ASN A 22 -7.35 7.41 2.09
CA ASN A 22 -7.62 6.11 1.48
C ASN A 22 -7.85 5.03 2.55
N GLN A 23 -6.99 4.95 3.57
CA GLN A 23 -7.13 3.98 4.66
C GLN A 23 -8.40 4.23 5.49
N ILE A 24 -8.70 5.48 5.82
CA ILE A 24 -9.95 5.84 6.53
C ILE A 24 -11.17 5.42 5.70
N GLY A 25 -11.16 5.67 4.39
CA GLY A 25 -12.22 5.24 3.48
C GLY A 25 -12.37 3.71 3.46
N GLY A 26 -11.27 2.98 3.47
CA GLY A 26 -11.24 1.51 3.57
C GLY A 26 -11.85 1.01 4.87
N VAL A 27 -11.49 1.60 6.02
CA VAL A 27 -12.08 1.28 7.33
C VAL A 27 -13.58 1.48 7.32
N ILE A 28 -14.07 2.64 6.86
CA ILE A 28 -15.51 2.95 6.79
C ILE A 28 -16.22 1.93 5.90
N ALA A 29 -15.68 1.66 4.71
CA ALA A 29 -16.25 0.70 3.77
C ALA A 29 -16.31 -0.72 4.37
N THR A 30 -15.25 -1.16 5.04
CA THR A 30 -15.19 -2.48 5.70
C THR A 30 -16.21 -2.60 6.82
N LEU A 31 -16.37 -1.57 7.66
CA LEU A 31 -17.37 -1.56 8.73
C LEU A 31 -18.79 -1.61 8.17
N ILE A 32 -19.11 -0.82 7.15
CA ILE A 32 -20.41 -0.83 6.49
C ILE A 32 -20.67 -2.21 5.85
N ALA A 33 -19.68 -2.77 5.13
CA ALA A 33 -19.78 -4.09 4.52
C ALA A 33 -20.03 -5.17 5.58
N GLY A 34 -19.35 -5.11 6.74
CA GLY A 34 -19.53 -6.04 7.84
C GLY A 34 -20.94 -6.00 8.45
N VAL A 35 -21.52 -4.82 8.59
CA VAL A 35 -22.90 -4.66 9.05
C VAL A 35 -23.91 -5.21 8.02
N LEU A 36 -23.71 -4.87 6.74
CA LEU A 36 -24.59 -5.32 5.66
C LEU A 36 -24.52 -6.85 5.46
N ALA A 37 -23.36 -7.44 5.63
CA ALA A 37 -23.14 -8.88 5.52
C ALA A 37 -23.94 -9.70 6.56
N LYS A 38 -24.31 -9.09 7.71
CA LYS A 38 -25.20 -9.74 8.70
C LYS A 38 -26.62 -9.93 8.18
N VAL A 39 -27.06 -9.08 7.26
CA VAL A 39 -28.39 -9.21 6.61
C VAL A 39 -28.34 -10.25 5.49
N GLY A 40 -27.23 -10.32 4.76
CA GLY A 40 -26.97 -11.29 3.72
C GLY A 40 -25.68 -10.94 2.98
N TRP A 41 -24.93 -11.95 2.55
CA TRP A 41 -23.60 -11.75 1.93
C TRP A 41 -23.64 -10.85 0.68
N ASN A 42 -24.73 -10.88 -0.08
CA ASN A 42 -24.96 -10.05 -1.27
C ASN A 42 -25.15 -8.57 -0.93
N TYR A 43 -25.69 -8.23 0.25
CA TYR A 43 -25.86 -6.83 0.67
C TYR A 43 -24.50 -6.14 0.92
N ALA A 44 -23.44 -6.88 1.25
CA ALA A 44 -22.12 -6.31 1.40
C ALA A 44 -21.65 -5.56 0.13
N PHE A 45 -22.08 -5.99 -1.05
CA PHE A 45 -21.76 -5.31 -2.31
C PHE A 45 -22.38 -3.91 -2.45
N LEU A 46 -23.40 -3.57 -1.65
CA LEU A 46 -23.99 -2.22 -1.65
C LEU A 46 -22.99 -1.14 -1.20
N VAL A 47 -21.89 -1.53 -0.53
CA VAL A 47 -20.78 -0.60 -0.23
C VAL A 47 -20.25 0.07 -1.51
N TYR A 48 -20.26 -0.61 -2.65
CA TYR A 48 -19.82 -0.01 -3.91
C TYR A 48 -20.72 1.14 -4.39
N SER A 49 -21.96 1.26 -3.87
CA SER A 49 -22.83 2.41 -4.15
C SER A 49 -22.25 3.73 -3.61
N MET A 50 -21.32 3.68 -2.64
CA MET A 50 -20.56 4.86 -2.23
C MET A 50 -19.83 5.52 -3.41
N GLY A 51 -19.46 4.75 -4.45
CA GLY A 51 -18.89 5.28 -5.67
C GLY A 51 -19.80 6.27 -6.41
N LEU A 52 -21.11 6.10 -6.33
CA LEU A 52 -22.07 7.06 -6.90
C LEU A 52 -22.01 8.42 -6.16
N PHE A 53 -21.88 8.39 -4.84
CA PHE A 53 -21.73 9.61 -4.05
C PHE A 53 -20.42 10.34 -4.41
N VAL A 54 -19.31 9.58 -4.53
CA VAL A 54 -18.02 10.14 -4.96
C VAL A 54 -18.12 10.70 -6.39
N LEU A 55 -18.81 10.02 -7.30
CA LEU A 55 -19.04 10.50 -8.66
C LEU A 55 -19.73 11.86 -8.67
N VAL A 56 -20.79 12.01 -7.88
CA VAL A 56 -21.49 13.30 -7.74
C VAL A 56 -20.57 14.41 -7.22
N LEU A 57 -19.76 14.11 -6.18
CA LEU A 57 -18.80 15.07 -5.65
C LEU A 57 -17.76 15.47 -6.71
N VAL A 58 -17.23 14.51 -7.47
CA VAL A 58 -16.27 14.78 -8.55
C VAL A 58 -16.89 15.69 -9.62
N LEU A 59 -18.12 15.41 -10.03
CA LEU A 59 -18.82 16.21 -11.06
C LEU A 59 -19.10 17.63 -10.58
N LEU A 60 -19.35 17.84 -9.28
CA LEU A 60 -19.69 19.16 -8.72
C LEU A 60 -18.46 19.99 -8.39
N PHE A 61 -17.39 19.38 -7.91
CA PHE A 61 -16.25 20.10 -7.29
C PHE A 61 -14.95 20.02 -8.10
N LEU A 62 -14.83 19.08 -9.06
CA LEU A 62 -13.59 18.99 -9.82
C LEU A 62 -13.58 20.06 -10.92
N PRO A 63 -12.54 20.91 -11.00
CA PRO A 63 -12.42 21.90 -12.07
C PRO A 63 -12.39 21.20 -13.45
N ASN A 64 -13.18 21.71 -14.38
CA ASN A 64 -13.23 21.16 -15.74
C ASN A 64 -12.15 21.78 -16.63
N GLU A 65 -10.92 21.81 -16.13
CA GLU A 65 -9.76 22.30 -16.88
C GLU A 65 -9.16 21.16 -17.72
N ARG A 66 -9.03 21.40 -19.01
CA ARG A 66 -8.22 20.52 -19.88
C ARG A 66 -6.76 20.81 -19.58
N LEU A 67 -6.13 19.95 -18.78
CA LEU A 67 -4.68 19.94 -18.65
C LEU A 67 -4.11 19.44 -19.98
N ASP A 68 -3.59 20.35 -20.80
CA ASP A 68 -2.86 19.96 -22.00
C ASP A 68 -1.67 19.10 -21.57
N ALA A 69 -1.62 17.86 -22.07
CA ALA A 69 -0.45 17.03 -21.84
C ALA A 69 0.76 17.75 -22.46
N PRO A 70 1.83 18.01 -21.67
CA PRO A 70 2.99 18.71 -22.21
C PRO A 70 3.51 17.99 -23.45
N LYS A 71 3.71 18.72 -24.54
CA LYS A 71 4.31 18.23 -25.77
C LYS A 71 5.75 17.81 -25.44
N GLY A 72 6.00 16.51 -25.20
CA GLY A 72 7.33 16.02 -24.86
C GLY A 72 7.38 14.91 -23.82
N SER A 73 6.26 14.53 -23.21
CA SER A 73 6.23 13.33 -22.37
C SER A 73 6.64 12.13 -23.22
N GLY A 74 7.82 11.56 -22.97
CA GLY A 74 8.30 10.36 -23.66
C GLY A 74 7.20 9.29 -23.66
N GLY A 75 7.13 8.49 -24.74
CA GLY A 75 6.10 7.47 -24.88
C GLY A 75 6.04 6.52 -23.67
N PHE A 76 4.94 5.78 -23.53
CA PHE A 76 4.69 4.84 -22.42
C PHE A 76 5.89 3.95 -22.08
N ILE A 77 6.52 3.34 -23.10
CA ILE A 77 7.68 2.45 -22.92
C ILE A 77 8.90 3.20 -22.37
N HIS A 78 9.14 4.44 -22.83
CA HIS A 78 10.23 5.27 -22.33
C HIS A 78 10.04 5.59 -20.84
N ASN A 79 8.85 6.02 -20.44
CA ASN A 79 8.54 6.32 -19.05
C ASN A 79 8.57 5.05 -18.18
N LEU A 80 8.11 3.90 -18.68
CA LEU A 80 8.21 2.63 -17.96
C LEU A 80 9.68 2.28 -17.70
N LYS A 81 10.58 2.39 -18.69
CA LYS A 81 12.02 2.15 -18.53
C LYS A 81 12.67 3.15 -17.57
N ARG A 82 12.25 4.41 -17.62
CA ARG A 82 12.80 5.46 -16.74
C ARG A 82 12.36 5.30 -15.30
N PHE A 83 11.09 4.93 -15.06
CA PHE A 83 10.49 4.84 -13.72
C PHE A 83 10.32 3.41 -13.21
N TYR A 84 10.95 2.40 -13.89
CA TYR A 84 10.83 1.00 -13.48
C TYR A 84 11.12 0.76 -11.98
N PRO A 85 12.05 1.49 -11.30
CA PRO A 85 12.29 1.24 -9.89
C PRO A 85 11.06 1.56 -9.02
N SER A 86 10.37 2.68 -9.31
CA SER A 86 9.16 3.03 -8.56
C SER A 86 7.99 2.09 -8.89
N VAL A 87 7.89 1.64 -10.13
CA VAL A 87 6.86 0.69 -10.59
C VAL A 87 7.09 -0.68 -9.95
N LEU A 88 8.33 -1.18 -9.97
CA LEU A 88 8.69 -2.46 -9.34
C LEU A 88 8.55 -2.40 -7.81
N GLY A 89 9.00 -1.31 -7.20
CA GLY A 89 8.82 -1.08 -5.77
C GLY A 89 7.35 -1.09 -5.37
N MET A 90 6.45 -0.45 -6.14
CA MET A 90 5.01 -0.45 -5.88
C MET A 90 4.39 -1.85 -6.04
N LEU A 91 4.81 -2.59 -7.06
CA LEU A 91 4.39 -3.98 -7.28
C LEU A 91 4.78 -4.86 -6.09
N LEU A 92 6.05 -4.84 -5.67
CA LEU A 92 6.56 -5.63 -4.56
C LEU A 92 5.92 -5.24 -3.23
N LEU A 93 5.74 -3.94 -2.99
CA LEU A 93 5.05 -3.42 -1.81
C LEU A 93 3.64 -4.01 -1.71
N MET A 94 2.89 -4.01 -2.81
CA MET A 94 1.52 -4.53 -2.81
C MET A 94 1.46 -6.05 -2.74
N ILE A 95 2.41 -6.76 -3.33
CA ILE A 95 2.53 -8.21 -3.13
C ILE A 95 2.77 -8.50 -1.65
N CYS A 96 3.71 -7.82 -1.01
CA CYS A 96 3.97 -7.98 0.42
C CYS A 96 2.73 -7.66 1.24
N PHE A 97 2.09 -6.50 1.02
CA PHE A 97 0.95 -6.09 1.83
C PHE A 97 -0.24 -7.05 1.71
N PHE A 98 -0.60 -7.46 0.49
CA PHE A 98 -1.82 -8.24 0.26
C PHE A 98 -1.74 -9.71 0.69
N ILE A 99 -0.55 -10.25 1.00
CA ILE A 99 -0.44 -11.54 1.70
C ILE A 99 -1.16 -11.47 3.06
N PHE A 100 -1.13 -10.33 3.74
CA PHE A 100 -1.79 -10.15 5.03
C PHE A 100 -3.32 -10.26 4.92
N PRO A 101 -4.07 -9.36 4.26
CA PRO A 101 -5.53 -9.39 4.27
C PRO A 101 -6.13 -10.66 3.65
N THR A 102 -5.42 -11.30 2.73
CA THR A 102 -5.91 -12.53 2.08
C THR A 102 -5.78 -13.78 2.94
N ASN A 103 -4.87 -13.81 3.92
CA ASN A 103 -4.57 -15.02 4.68
C ASN A 103 -4.76 -14.86 6.19
N PHE A 104 -4.69 -13.63 6.73
CA PHE A 104 -4.64 -13.39 8.16
C PHE A 104 -5.86 -13.94 8.91
N SER A 105 -7.06 -13.69 8.40
CA SER A 105 -8.30 -14.19 9.04
C SER A 105 -8.32 -15.72 9.12
N ALA A 106 -7.97 -16.41 8.04
CA ALA A 106 -7.96 -17.87 7.99
C ALA A 106 -6.91 -18.47 8.95
N VAL A 107 -5.73 -17.85 9.05
CA VAL A 107 -4.68 -18.29 9.97
C VAL A 107 -5.11 -18.05 11.41
N CYS A 108 -5.60 -16.84 11.76
CA CYS A 108 -6.00 -16.50 13.13
C CYS A 108 -7.10 -17.41 13.66
N VAL A 109 -8.15 -17.62 12.89
CA VAL A 109 -9.27 -18.50 13.32
C VAL A 109 -8.78 -19.91 13.61
N LYS A 110 -7.86 -20.44 12.78
CA LYS A 110 -7.36 -21.83 12.94
C LYS A 110 -6.27 -21.99 14.01
N THR A 111 -5.44 -20.95 14.25
CA THR A 111 -4.28 -21.07 15.16
C THR A 111 -4.55 -20.53 16.56
N THR A 112 -5.41 -19.52 16.70
CA THR A 112 -5.62 -18.83 17.98
C THR A 112 -7.04 -18.97 18.53
N ASN A 113 -7.95 -19.63 17.83
CA ASN A 113 -9.37 -19.73 18.15
C ASN A 113 -10.04 -18.38 18.43
N LEU A 114 -9.54 -17.29 17.83
CA LEU A 114 -10.14 -15.98 17.96
C LEU A 114 -11.48 -15.93 17.25
N ASP A 115 -12.43 -15.21 17.85
CA ASP A 115 -13.70 -14.90 17.20
C ASP A 115 -13.44 -14.08 15.91
N PRO A 116 -14.13 -14.36 14.79
CA PRO A 116 -14.04 -13.60 13.56
C PRO A 116 -14.21 -12.09 13.72
N ILE A 117 -15.02 -11.65 14.69
CA ILE A 117 -15.20 -10.22 15.01
C ILE A 117 -13.88 -9.64 15.56
N ALA A 118 -13.23 -10.35 16.49
CA ALA A 118 -11.95 -9.91 17.05
C ALA A 118 -10.88 -9.80 15.96
N VAL A 119 -10.82 -10.76 15.04
CA VAL A 119 -9.90 -10.72 13.87
C VAL A 119 -10.18 -9.49 13.00
N THR A 120 -11.46 -9.19 12.71
CA THR A 120 -11.84 -8.00 11.95
C THR A 120 -11.41 -6.72 12.64
N VAL A 121 -11.59 -6.62 13.96
CA VAL A 121 -11.15 -5.45 14.74
C VAL A 121 -9.63 -5.26 14.66
N ILE A 122 -8.86 -6.35 14.73
CA ILE A 122 -7.39 -6.30 14.57
C ILE A 122 -7.00 -5.80 13.18
N MET A 123 -7.67 -6.27 12.13
CA MET A 123 -7.42 -5.80 10.76
C MET A 123 -7.75 -4.31 10.60
N VAL A 124 -8.88 -3.85 11.14
CA VAL A 124 -9.25 -2.43 11.14
C VAL A 124 -8.24 -1.58 11.92
N ALA A 125 -7.75 -2.08 13.06
CA ALA A 125 -6.72 -1.39 13.85
C ALA A 125 -5.42 -1.17 13.04
N LEU A 126 -5.03 -2.14 12.20
CA LEU A 126 -3.91 -1.99 11.28
C LEU A 126 -4.11 -0.83 10.31
N ASP A 127 -5.30 -0.72 9.70
CA ASP A 127 -5.63 0.36 8.76
C ASP A 127 -5.62 1.73 9.45
N VAL A 128 -6.08 1.80 10.71
CA VAL A 128 -5.97 3.01 11.54
C VAL A 128 -4.52 3.39 11.77
N VAL A 129 -3.65 2.43 12.11
CA VAL A 129 -2.20 2.66 12.25
C VAL A 129 -1.62 3.19 10.95
N ALA A 130 -1.95 2.57 9.81
CA ALA A 130 -1.48 3.03 8.51
C ALA A 130 -1.94 4.45 8.19
N ALA A 131 -3.19 4.81 8.53
CA ALA A 131 -3.71 6.16 8.38
C ALA A 131 -2.94 7.18 9.24
N LEU A 132 -2.70 6.87 10.51
CA LEU A 132 -1.94 7.74 11.42
C LEU A 132 -0.51 7.96 10.92
N VAL A 133 0.14 6.91 10.47
CA VAL A 133 1.49 6.99 9.86
C VAL A 133 1.46 7.82 8.59
N GLY A 134 0.44 7.69 7.74
CA GLY A 134 0.24 8.53 6.56
C GLY A 134 0.15 10.02 6.89
N VAL A 135 -0.55 10.39 7.96
CA VAL A 135 -0.62 11.80 8.42
C VAL A 135 0.76 12.34 8.80
N VAL A 136 1.57 11.57 9.50
CA VAL A 136 2.91 12.00 9.95
C VAL A 136 4.01 11.80 8.89
N PHE A 137 3.69 11.15 7.77
CA PHE A 137 4.64 10.80 6.71
C PHE A 137 5.45 11.99 6.19
N GLY A 138 4.81 13.16 6.00
CA GLY A 138 5.51 14.37 5.56
C GLY A 138 6.63 14.80 6.52
N GLY A 139 6.40 14.67 7.84
CA GLY A 139 7.43 14.89 8.86
C GLY A 139 8.56 13.87 8.80
N MET A 140 8.21 12.60 8.61
CA MET A 140 9.20 11.51 8.45
C MET A 140 10.09 11.75 7.23
N MET A 141 9.52 12.18 6.10
CA MET A 141 10.29 12.51 4.89
C MET A 141 11.26 13.67 5.12
N ARG A 142 10.91 14.65 5.94
CA ARG A 142 11.81 15.77 6.30
C ARG A 142 12.96 15.31 7.20
N LEU A 143 12.69 14.41 8.14
CA LEU A 143 13.66 13.94 9.15
C LEU A 143 14.61 12.88 8.58
N PHE A 144 14.08 11.83 7.93
CA PHE A 144 14.84 10.65 7.52
C PHE A 144 15.23 10.63 6.03
N ARG A 145 14.66 11.51 5.22
CA ARG A 145 14.98 11.70 3.79
C ARG A 145 15.27 10.39 3.04
N LEU A 146 16.55 10.08 2.84
CA LEU A 146 17.04 8.94 2.06
C LEU A 146 16.77 7.58 2.71
N SER A 147 16.59 7.54 4.02
CA SER A 147 16.43 6.28 4.77
C SER A 147 14.98 5.78 4.76
N VAL A 148 14.00 6.64 4.46
CA VAL A 148 12.56 6.28 4.48
C VAL A 148 12.25 5.10 3.55
N LYS A 149 12.96 4.96 2.44
CA LYS A 149 12.79 3.85 1.48
C LYS A 149 12.98 2.46 2.08
N TYR A 150 13.79 2.34 3.13
CA TYR A 150 14.07 1.06 3.78
C TYR A 150 13.04 0.71 4.85
N PHE A 151 12.26 1.68 5.32
CA PHE A 151 11.34 1.46 6.44
C PHE A 151 10.23 0.48 6.07
N ALA A 152 9.55 0.68 4.93
CA ALA A 152 8.48 -0.21 4.54
C ALA A 152 8.91 -1.68 4.42
N PRO A 153 9.96 -2.05 3.64
CA PRO A 153 10.38 -3.45 3.56
C PRO A 153 10.88 -4.02 4.89
N ILE A 154 11.56 -3.23 5.74
CA ILE A 154 12.00 -3.68 7.06
C ILE A 154 10.80 -3.95 7.97
N PHE A 155 9.83 -3.04 8.02
CA PHE A 155 8.63 -3.24 8.85
C PHE A 155 7.75 -4.39 8.33
N PHE A 156 7.64 -4.61 7.02
CA PHE A 156 7.00 -5.82 6.49
C PHE A 156 7.72 -7.07 6.96
N LEU A 157 9.04 -7.10 6.85
CA LEU A 157 9.84 -8.25 7.30
C LEU A 157 9.64 -8.54 8.79
N LEU A 158 9.71 -7.52 9.65
CA LEU A 158 9.50 -7.66 11.09
C LEU A 158 8.07 -8.14 11.41
N GLY A 159 7.06 -7.57 10.75
CA GLY A 159 5.67 -7.97 10.93
C GLY A 159 5.43 -9.44 10.55
N TYR A 160 5.94 -9.86 9.40
CA TYR A 160 5.79 -11.25 8.96
C TYR A 160 6.63 -12.23 9.77
N LEU A 161 7.79 -11.83 10.27
CA LEU A 161 8.54 -12.64 11.23
C LEU A 161 7.75 -12.88 12.52
N CYS A 162 7.05 -11.88 13.06
CA CYS A 162 6.16 -12.05 14.21
C CYS A 162 5.07 -13.10 13.93
N PHE A 163 4.45 -13.08 12.75
CA PHE A 163 3.42 -14.04 12.37
C PHE A 163 3.97 -15.45 12.11
N ALA A 164 5.17 -15.55 11.54
CA ALA A 164 5.78 -16.83 11.17
C ALA A 164 6.36 -17.59 12.37
N THR A 165 6.90 -16.86 13.36
CA THR A 165 7.62 -17.47 14.49
C THR A 165 6.71 -17.82 15.66
N SER A 166 5.69 -17.03 15.93
CA SER A 166 4.81 -17.24 17.09
C SER A 166 3.39 -16.74 16.81
N PRO A 167 2.43 -17.64 16.55
CA PRO A 167 1.04 -17.25 16.29
C PRO A 167 0.26 -16.94 17.59
N SER A 168 0.90 -16.30 18.57
CA SER A 168 0.27 -15.83 19.80
C SER A 168 -0.40 -14.47 19.62
N LEU A 169 -1.45 -14.17 20.38
CA LEU A 169 -2.17 -12.90 20.29
C LEU A 169 -1.25 -11.67 20.39
N PRO A 170 -0.29 -11.58 21.34
CA PRO A 170 0.64 -10.45 21.38
C PRO A 170 1.49 -10.33 20.11
N SER A 171 1.97 -11.44 19.57
CA SER A 171 2.78 -11.46 18.34
C SER A 171 1.96 -11.01 17.12
N LEU A 172 0.68 -11.41 17.04
CA LEU A 172 -0.23 -10.97 16.01
C LEU A 172 -0.49 -9.46 16.07
N LEU A 173 -0.70 -8.89 17.25
CA LEU A 173 -0.92 -7.45 17.43
C LEU A 173 0.33 -6.64 17.05
N VAL A 174 1.52 -7.08 17.51
CA VAL A 174 2.80 -6.43 17.15
C VAL A 174 3.07 -6.55 15.65
N GLY A 175 2.82 -7.72 15.07
CA GLY A 175 2.94 -7.92 13.61
C GLY A 175 2.01 -7.02 12.82
N CYS A 176 0.74 -6.88 13.21
CA CYS A 176 -0.21 -5.96 12.59
C CYS A 176 0.25 -4.50 12.69
N LEU A 177 0.80 -4.09 13.84
CA LEU A 177 1.37 -2.76 14.01
C LEU A 177 2.48 -2.50 12.97
N PHE A 178 3.42 -3.43 12.82
CA PHE A 178 4.51 -3.29 11.84
C PHE A 178 4.00 -3.27 10.39
N ILE A 179 3.05 -4.13 10.02
CA ILE A 179 2.45 -4.14 8.69
C ILE A 179 1.72 -2.82 8.40
N GLY A 180 0.97 -2.28 9.39
CA GLY A 180 0.30 -0.98 9.28
C GLY A 180 1.29 0.17 9.06
N ILE A 181 2.39 0.20 9.83
CA ILE A 181 3.46 1.18 9.65
C ILE A 181 4.08 1.05 8.25
N ALA A 182 4.38 -0.17 7.80
CA ALA A 182 4.98 -0.42 6.49
C ALA A 182 4.11 0.11 5.35
N ASN A 183 2.80 -0.19 5.38
CA ASN A 183 1.85 0.27 4.36
C ASN A 183 1.67 1.79 4.39
N GLY A 184 1.53 2.37 5.59
CA GLY A 184 1.39 3.82 5.80
C GLY A 184 2.60 4.65 5.34
N ILE A 185 3.78 4.05 5.24
CA ILE A 185 5.01 4.68 4.71
C ILE A 185 5.20 4.37 3.22
N GLY A 186 5.03 3.11 2.82
CA GLY A 186 5.47 2.64 1.51
C GLY A 186 4.72 3.25 0.35
N VAL A 187 3.39 3.28 0.43
CA VAL A 187 2.54 3.84 -0.65
C VAL A 187 2.80 5.33 -0.87
N PRO A 188 2.72 6.20 0.17
CA PRO A 188 2.98 7.63 -0.04
C PRO A 188 4.44 7.91 -0.42
N TYR A 189 5.41 7.10 0.05
CA TYR A 189 6.81 7.25 -0.34
C TYR A 189 7.01 7.06 -1.84
N LEU A 190 6.56 5.93 -2.40
CA LEU A 190 6.74 5.63 -3.83
C LEU A 190 6.00 6.63 -4.72
N ASN A 191 4.78 7.02 -4.33
CA ASN A 191 4.02 8.04 -5.04
C ASN A 191 4.73 9.41 -5.00
N THR A 192 5.28 9.81 -3.85
CA THR A 192 6.00 11.08 -3.69
C THR A 192 7.25 11.12 -4.57
N ILE A 193 8.11 10.08 -4.49
CA ILE A 193 9.34 10.04 -5.28
C ILE A 193 9.05 10.03 -6.77
N ALA A 194 8.06 9.26 -7.21
CA ALA A 194 7.66 9.22 -8.61
C ALA A 194 7.09 10.56 -9.08
N SER A 195 6.23 11.20 -8.28
CA SER A 195 5.64 12.52 -8.57
C SER A 195 6.71 13.60 -8.71
N ILE A 196 7.63 13.70 -7.73
CA ILE A 196 8.70 14.70 -7.76
C ILE A 196 9.61 14.52 -8.97
N LYS A 197 9.98 13.28 -9.30
CA LYS A 197 10.88 12.98 -10.43
C LYS A 197 10.21 13.05 -11.79
N ALA A 198 8.92 12.78 -11.86
CA ALA A 198 8.15 12.94 -13.08
C ALA A 198 7.97 14.42 -13.44
N GLY A 199 7.89 15.28 -12.42
CA GLY A 199 7.53 16.68 -12.63
C GLY A 199 6.14 16.81 -13.27
N GLN A 200 5.85 17.98 -13.81
CA GLN A 200 4.58 18.22 -14.51
C GLN A 200 4.51 17.44 -15.84
N ASP A 201 5.66 17.28 -16.53
CA ASP A 201 5.72 16.74 -17.89
C ASP A 201 5.36 15.25 -17.98
N ALA A 202 5.83 14.42 -17.04
CA ALA A 202 5.64 12.98 -17.09
C ALA A 202 4.63 12.45 -16.06
N ALA A 203 4.15 13.28 -15.12
CA ALA A 203 3.25 12.85 -14.05
C ALA A 203 1.95 12.21 -14.58
N THR A 204 1.42 12.71 -15.69
CA THR A 204 0.21 12.19 -16.33
C THR A 204 0.36 10.76 -16.85
N THR A 205 1.58 10.32 -17.13
CA THR A 205 1.90 8.94 -17.57
C THR A 205 2.39 8.08 -16.41
N VAL A 206 3.20 8.64 -15.52
CA VAL A 206 3.87 7.90 -14.42
C VAL A 206 2.89 7.51 -13.31
N MET A 207 1.96 8.40 -12.93
CA MET A 207 0.99 8.08 -11.88
C MET A 207 0.06 6.92 -12.26
N PRO A 208 -0.53 6.85 -13.46
CA PRO A 208 -1.26 5.66 -13.91
C PRO A 208 -0.43 4.38 -13.95
N LEU A 209 0.88 4.46 -14.30
CA LEU A 209 1.78 3.31 -14.25
C LEU A 209 1.95 2.77 -12.82
N LEU A 210 2.10 3.66 -11.83
CA LEU A 210 2.16 3.25 -10.43
C LEU A 210 0.85 2.62 -9.97
N SER A 211 -0.29 3.20 -10.36
CA SER A 211 -1.60 2.63 -10.05
C SER A 211 -1.78 1.25 -10.68
N ALA A 212 -1.35 1.07 -11.92
CA ALA A 212 -1.38 -0.24 -12.56
C ALA A 212 -0.51 -1.27 -11.81
N ALA A 213 0.69 -0.89 -11.40
CA ALA A 213 1.57 -1.74 -10.60
C ALA A 213 0.97 -2.06 -9.22
N LEU A 214 0.31 -1.09 -8.59
CA LEU A 214 -0.39 -1.26 -7.32
C LEU A 214 -1.48 -2.34 -7.45
N TYR A 215 -2.40 -2.21 -8.40
CA TYR A 215 -3.47 -3.18 -8.59
C TYR A 215 -2.96 -4.53 -9.11
N ALA A 216 -1.94 -4.54 -9.97
CA ALA A 216 -1.28 -5.78 -10.40
C ALA A 216 -0.66 -6.53 -9.20
N GLY A 217 0.01 -5.82 -8.28
CA GLY A 217 0.57 -6.41 -7.07
C GLY A 217 -0.48 -7.02 -6.16
N GLN A 218 -1.61 -6.32 -5.97
CA GLN A 218 -2.76 -6.83 -5.22
C GLN A 218 -3.28 -8.15 -5.81
N PHE A 219 -3.48 -8.17 -7.13
CA PHE A 219 -3.99 -9.34 -7.84
C PHE A 219 -2.99 -10.51 -7.84
N LEU A 220 -1.72 -10.23 -8.07
CA LEU A 220 -0.66 -11.24 -8.13
C LEU A 220 -0.34 -11.83 -6.76
N SER A 221 -0.54 -11.10 -5.67
CA SER A 221 -0.19 -11.53 -4.32
C SER A 221 -0.73 -12.92 -3.98
N PRO A 222 -2.06 -13.18 -3.99
CA PRO A 222 -2.59 -14.51 -3.71
C PRO A 222 -2.21 -15.54 -4.79
N LEU A 223 -2.13 -15.14 -6.06
CA LEU A 223 -1.80 -16.06 -7.17
C LEU A 223 -0.37 -16.60 -7.09
N VAL A 224 0.55 -15.83 -6.55
CA VAL A 224 1.95 -16.24 -6.43
C VAL A 224 2.24 -16.82 -5.05
N ALA A 225 1.84 -16.13 -3.97
CA ALA A 225 2.20 -16.54 -2.62
C ALA A 225 1.49 -17.83 -2.18
N THR A 226 0.20 -17.97 -2.47
CA THR A 226 -0.58 -19.13 -2.01
C THR A 226 -0.12 -20.46 -2.61
N PRO A 227 0.12 -20.61 -3.94
CA PRO A 227 0.64 -21.86 -4.49
C PRO A 227 2.04 -22.20 -3.99
N ILE A 228 2.90 -21.19 -3.81
CA ILE A 228 4.24 -21.40 -3.26
C ILE A 228 4.13 -21.90 -1.82
N ALA A 229 3.30 -21.29 -0.99
CA ALA A 229 3.09 -21.73 0.39
C ALA A 229 2.52 -23.15 0.45
N ALA A 230 1.53 -23.48 -0.37
CA ALA A 230 0.95 -24.80 -0.42
C ALA A 230 1.97 -25.89 -0.82
N LYS A 231 2.94 -25.53 -1.67
CA LYS A 231 4.00 -26.47 -2.10
C LYS A 231 5.05 -26.72 -1.01
N PHE A 232 5.49 -25.67 -0.30
CA PHE A 232 6.57 -25.75 0.67
C PHE A 232 6.10 -26.01 2.11
N PHE A 233 4.85 -25.67 2.43
CA PHE A 233 4.26 -25.78 3.76
C PHE A 233 2.84 -26.37 3.69
N PRO A 234 2.64 -27.60 3.15
CA PRO A 234 1.30 -28.14 2.87
C PRO A 234 0.43 -28.25 4.12
N ASP A 235 1.04 -28.54 5.28
CA ASP A 235 0.33 -28.75 6.54
C ASP A 235 0.36 -27.55 7.50
N ASN A 236 0.98 -26.45 7.08
CA ASN A 236 1.17 -25.28 7.93
C ASN A 236 0.66 -23.98 7.27
N LEU A 237 -0.53 -23.54 7.69
CA LEU A 237 -1.13 -22.30 7.19
C LEU A 237 -0.28 -21.06 7.48
N SER A 238 0.45 -21.04 8.60
CA SER A 238 1.36 -19.94 8.93
C SER A 238 2.60 -19.93 8.04
N GLY A 239 2.84 -21.00 7.29
CA GLY A 239 3.94 -21.10 6.32
C GLY A 239 3.92 -20.03 5.24
N ILE A 240 2.73 -19.47 4.93
CA ILE A 240 2.58 -18.33 4.00
C ILE A 240 3.36 -17.10 4.46
N TYR A 241 3.55 -16.90 5.76
CA TYR A 241 4.29 -15.76 6.28
C TYR A 241 5.81 -15.86 6.07
N TRP A 242 6.36 -17.09 5.93
CA TRP A 242 7.75 -17.27 5.49
C TRP A 242 7.93 -16.84 4.03
N ILE A 243 6.93 -17.09 3.19
CA ILE A 243 6.91 -16.59 1.80
C ILE A 243 6.83 -15.06 1.80
N ALA A 244 6.00 -14.48 2.68
CA ALA A 244 5.92 -13.03 2.84
C ALA A 244 7.25 -12.41 3.32
N CYS A 245 7.98 -13.08 4.22
CA CYS A 245 9.34 -12.67 4.60
C CYS A 245 10.29 -12.67 3.38
N ALA A 246 10.23 -13.70 2.52
CA ALA A 246 11.05 -13.75 1.32
C ALA A 246 10.74 -12.59 0.36
N PHE A 247 9.46 -12.27 0.13
CA PHE A 247 9.06 -11.10 -0.66
C PHE A 247 9.49 -9.78 -0.01
N SER A 248 9.44 -9.67 1.33
CA SER A 248 9.90 -8.47 2.05
C SER A 248 11.43 -8.29 1.89
N VAL A 249 12.19 -9.37 1.89
CA VAL A 249 13.63 -9.34 1.58
C VAL A 249 13.87 -8.93 0.13
N LEU A 250 13.12 -9.46 -0.84
CA LEU A 250 13.21 -9.03 -2.24
C LEU A 250 12.91 -7.54 -2.39
N PHE A 251 11.90 -7.03 -1.68
CA PHE A 251 11.58 -5.61 -1.68
C PHE A 251 12.70 -4.77 -1.05
N LEU A 252 13.34 -5.28 0.02
CA LEU A 252 14.49 -4.62 0.63
C LEU A 252 15.69 -4.59 -0.33
N LEU A 253 15.96 -5.68 -1.04
CA LEU A 253 17.03 -5.75 -2.05
C LEU A 253 16.76 -4.80 -3.22
N GLU A 254 15.50 -4.69 -3.67
CA GLU A 254 15.09 -3.69 -4.66
C GLU A 254 15.41 -2.27 -4.18
N ALA A 255 15.02 -1.94 -2.94
CA ALA A 255 15.29 -0.63 -2.34
C ALA A 255 16.80 -0.31 -2.26
N PHE A 256 17.66 -1.32 -2.03
CA PHE A 256 19.12 -1.16 -2.09
C PHE A 256 19.64 -0.99 -3.52
N ALA A 257 19.18 -1.81 -4.46
CA ALA A 257 19.59 -1.76 -5.86
C ALA A 257 19.23 -0.40 -6.52
N THR A 258 18.06 0.13 -6.16
CA THR A 258 17.53 1.38 -6.72
C THR A 258 17.86 2.63 -5.91
N ARG A 259 18.79 2.53 -4.96
CA ARG A 259 19.17 3.62 -4.04
C ARG A 259 19.51 4.95 -4.73
N ARG A 260 20.16 4.90 -5.90
CA ARG A 260 20.54 6.08 -6.68
C ARG A 260 19.33 6.74 -7.34
N PHE A 261 18.36 5.95 -7.76
CA PHE A 261 17.13 6.47 -8.37
C PHE A 261 16.20 7.04 -7.31
N GLN A 262 16.03 6.39 -6.18
CA GLN A 262 15.06 6.79 -5.16
C GLN A 262 15.57 7.92 -4.23
N SER A 263 16.79 8.42 -4.43
CA SER A 263 17.28 9.60 -3.74
C SER A 263 16.61 10.88 -4.24
N LEU A 264 16.21 11.75 -3.32
CA LEU A 264 15.77 13.11 -3.66
C LEU A 264 16.96 13.92 -4.18
N PRO A 265 16.76 14.84 -5.14
CA PRO A 265 17.82 15.77 -5.53
C PRO A 265 18.29 16.57 -4.30
N PRO A 266 19.57 16.97 -4.23
CA PRO A 266 20.04 17.88 -3.19
C PRO A 266 19.20 19.16 -3.23
N LYS A 267 18.92 19.75 -2.05
CA LYS A 267 18.34 21.10 -1.99
C LYS A 267 19.41 22.06 -2.51
N GLU A 268 19.09 22.79 -3.57
CA GLU A 268 19.83 24.00 -3.94
C GLU A 268 19.63 25.09 -2.90
#